data_f360be7dbf74628eb6a9d3e8226350d5
#
_entry.id   f360be7dbf74628eb6a9d3e8226350d5
#
_cell.length_a   1.000
_cell.length_b   1.000
_cell.length_c   1.000
_cell.angle_alpha   90.00
_cell.angle_beta   90.00
_cell.angle_gamma   90.00
#
_symmetry.space_group_name_H-M   'P 1'
#
loop_
_entity.id
_entity.type
_entity.pdbx_description
1 polymer ?
#
loop_
_entity_poly.entity_id
_entity_poly.type
_entity_poly.pdbx_seq_one_letter_code
_entity_poly.pdbx_strand_id
1 'polypeptide(L)'
;KLFSRNDKPSFNSKDERFVKLMVALPFLANKRAEFSLGYGQLEDNYFQSSVIDFDKDRSDRSTYKLLGGSIGFYGSTLNTRQYATKGYLEKLIAQVFTGRERFEPGNPQEGYSPSPQERQSWLQISYMKEAYHTMGPKFTLGWMAEALYSSKNFSENYTATMMQAGEFAPTPHS
;
A
#
# COMPACT_ATOMS: atom_id res chain seq x y z
N LYS A 1 -31.53 -19.05 7.02
CA LYS A 1 -30.86 -17.71 7.11
C LYS A 1 -29.46 -17.98 7.61
N LEU A 2 -28.41 -17.64 6.84
CA LEU A 2 -27.01 -17.93 7.17
C LEU A 2 -26.48 -17.09 8.36
N PHE A 3 -27.10 -15.94 8.62
CA PHE A 3 -26.73 -15.07 9.73
C PHE A 3 -27.97 -14.48 10.38
N SER A 4 -28.02 -14.43 11.71
CA SER A 4 -29.01 -13.60 12.41
C SER A 4 -28.63 -12.11 12.23
N ARG A 5 -29.57 -11.20 12.48
CA ARG A 5 -29.35 -9.76 12.28
C ARG A 5 -28.24 -9.22 13.18
N ASN A 6 -27.95 -9.88 14.30
CA ASN A 6 -26.95 -9.49 15.29
C ASN A 6 -25.58 -10.17 15.11
N ASP A 7 -25.49 -11.15 14.19
CA ASP A 7 -24.25 -11.93 13.98
C ASP A 7 -23.51 -11.53 12.69
N LYS A 8 -23.75 -10.36 12.15
CA LYS A 8 -22.99 -9.88 11.00
C LYS A 8 -21.56 -9.54 11.44
N PRO A 9 -20.53 -10.04 10.72
CA PRO A 9 -19.16 -9.70 11.03
C PRO A 9 -18.94 -8.19 10.88
N SER A 10 -18.06 -7.63 11.72
CA SER A 10 -17.55 -6.29 11.50
C SER A 10 -16.99 -6.22 10.08
N PHE A 11 -17.35 -5.19 9.33
CA PHE A 11 -16.84 -5.02 7.98
C PHE A 11 -16.05 -3.72 7.86
N ASN A 12 -15.09 -3.74 6.98
CA ASN A 12 -14.35 -2.59 6.54
C ASN A 12 -14.66 -2.41 5.04
N SER A 13 -15.08 -1.22 4.65
CA SER A 13 -15.29 -0.85 3.25
C SER A 13 -14.28 0.22 2.87
N LYS A 14 -13.50 -0.04 1.83
CA LYS A 14 -12.52 0.90 1.27
C LYS A 14 -12.95 1.34 -0.12
N ASP A 15 -12.91 2.65 -0.36
CA ASP A 15 -13.05 3.25 -1.70
C ASP A 15 -11.78 4.05 -2.00
N GLU A 16 -11.10 3.69 -3.08
CA GLU A 16 -9.86 4.31 -3.51
C GLU A 16 -10.04 4.90 -4.90
N ARG A 17 -9.79 6.20 -5.03
CA ARG A 17 -9.80 6.91 -6.30
C ARG A 17 -8.49 7.63 -6.48
N PHE A 18 -7.80 7.38 -7.57
CA PHE A 18 -6.53 8.06 -7.83
C PHE A 18 -6.29 8.33 -9.31
N VAL A 19 -5.50 9.39 -9.54
CA VAL A 19 -4.92 9.70 -10.84
C VAL A 19 -3.42 9.79 -10.67
N LYS A 20 -2.67 9.12 -11.54
CA LYS A 20 -1.21 9.09 -11.52
C LYS A 20 -0.66 9.36 -12.92
N LEU A 21 0.27 10.29 -13.00
CA LEU A 21 1.12 10.50 -14.17
C LEU A 21 2.47 9.87 -13.91
N MET A 22 3.01 9.18 -14.92
CA MET A 22 4.31 8.51 -14.79
C MET A 22 5.11 8.69 -16.07
N VAL A 23 6.42 8.96 -15.90
CA VAL A 23 7.41 9.02 -16.97
C VAL A 23 8.52 8.05 -16.64
N ALA A 24 8.87 7.17 -17.59
CA ALA A 24 9.96 6.23 -17.47
C ALA A 24 11.07 6.56 -18.48
N LEU A 25 12.30 6.64 -17.99
CA LEU A 25 13.49 6.97 -18.77
C LEU A 25 14.48 5.79 -18.71
N PRO A 26 14.65 5.03 -19.78
CA PRO A 26 15.70 4.03 -19.85
C PRO A 26 17.06 4.74 -19.92
N PHE A 27 18.03 4.28 -19.12
CA PHE A 27 19.41 4.80 -19.17
C PHE A 27 20.47 3.72 -19.43
N LEU A 28 20.10 2.46 -19.28
CA LEU A 28 20.86 1.28 -19.73
C LEU A 28 19.89 0.26 -20.31
N ALA A 29 20.39 -0.72 -21.06
CA ALA A 29 19.56 -1.73 -21.69
C ALA A 29 18.66 -2.51 -20.72
N ASN A 30 19.07 -2.61 -19.45
CA ASN A 30 18.38 -3.36 -18.42
C ASN A 30 18.01 -2.52 -17.18
N LYS A 31 18.12 -1.18 -17.28
CA LYS A 31 17.82 -0.26 -16.17
C LYS A 31 17.00 0.94 -16.63
N ARG A 32 16.08 1.38 -15.80
CA ARG A 32 15.26 2.58 -16.03
C ARG A 32 15.04 3.35 -14.74
N ALA A 33 14.89 4.64 -14.88
CA ALA A 33 14.37 5.52 -13.83
C ALA A 33 12.90 5.84 -14.13
N GLU A 34 12.07 5.90 -13.11
CA GLU A 34 10.67 6.27 -13.20
C GLU A 34 10.39 7.45 -12.28
N PHE A 35 9.64 8.40 -12.78
CA PHE A 35 9.17 9.57 -12.03
C PHE A 35 7.65 9.55 -12.05
N SER A 36 7.02 9.76 -10.92
CA SER A 36 5.58 9.85 -10.91
C SER A 36 5.07 10.97 -10.00
N LEU A 37 3.91 11.49 -10.38
CA LEU A 37 3.11 12.41 -9.59
C LEU A 37 1.67 11.88 -9.57
N GLY A 38 1.06 11.84 -8.39
CA GLY A 38 -0.28 11.31 -8.23
C GLY A 38 -1.09 12.07 -7.20
N TYR A 39 -2.38 12.12 -7.44
CA TYR A 39 -3.38 12.60 -6.50
C TYR A 39 -4.41 11.51 -6.26
N GLY A 40 -4.79 11.31 -5.00
CA GLY A 40 -5.76 10.29 -4.62
C GLY A 40 -6.65 10.71 -3.46
N GLN A 41 -7.77 10.03 -3.40
CA GLN A 41 -8.68 10.05 -2.27
C GLN A 41 -8.92 8.60 -1.83
N LEU A 42 -8.70 8.35 -0.55
CA LEU A 42 -9.01 7.08 0.11
C LEU A 42 -10.12 7.35 1.12
N GLU A 43 -11.13 6.53 1.12
CA GLU A 43 -12.21 6.52 2.09
C GLU A 43 -12.28 5.14 2.74
N ASP A 44 -12.22 5.11 4.06
CA ASP A 44 -12.24 3.90 4.87
C ASP A 44 -13.38 3.99 5.88
N ASN A 45 -14.36 3.08 5.77
CA ASN A 45 -15.51 3.00 6.65
C ASN A 45 -15.42 1.70 7.44
N TYR A 46 -15.43 1.78 8.77
CA TYR A 46 -15.27 0.61 9.62
C TYR A 46 -16.06 0.74 10.92
N PHE A 47 -16.35 -0.40 11.55
CA PHE A 47 -16.92 -0.47 12.89
C PHE A 47 -15.86 -0.92 13.89
N GLN A 48 -15.76 -0.23 15.02
CA GLN A 48 -14.79 -0.54 16.07
C GLN A 48 -15.16 -1.77 16.89
N SER A 49 -16.42 -2.20 16.88
CA SER A 49 -16.93 -3.31 17.66
C SER A 49 -17.41 -4.45 16.78
N SER A 50 -17.21 -5.68 17.24
CA SER A 50 -17.80 -6.89 16.63
C SER A 50 -19.29 -7.05 16.95
N VAL A 51 -19.78 -6.40 18.01
CA VAL A 51 -21.21 -6.37 18.38
C VAL A 51 -21.80 -5.09 17.82
N ILE A 52 -22.45 -5.18 16.67
CA ILE A 52 -22.97 -4.03 15.92
C ILE A 52 -24.49 -4.11 15.87
N ASP A 53 -25.17 -3.09 16.34
CA ASP A 53 -26.60 -2.83 16.09
C ASP A 53 -26.73 -1.95 14.84
N PHE A 54 -26.92 -2.56 13.68
CA PHE A 54 -26.99 -1.85 12.40
C PHE A 54 -28.16 -0.86 12.27
N ASP A 55 -29.11 -0.89 13.17
CA ASP A 55 -30.23 0.06 13.19
C ASP A 55 -29.85 1.33 13.97
N LYS A 56 -28.84 1.27 14.84
CA LYS A 56 -28.43 2.37 15.72
C LYS A 56 -26.98 2.82 15.49
N ASP A 57 -26.08 1.84 15.21
CA ASP A 57 -24.66 2.14 15.08
C ASP A 57 -24.33 2.61 13.66
N ARG A 58 -23.58 3.69 13.60
CA ARG A 58 -23.00 4.22 12.35
C ARG A 58 -21.54 3.84 12.28
N SER A 59 -21.04 3.58 11.08
CA SER A 59 -19.61 3.32 10.86
C SER A 59 -18.78 4.58 11.07
N ASP A 60 -17.59 4.40 11.65
CA ASP A 60 -16.56 5.41 11.61
C ASP A 60 -16.07 5.59 10.18
N ARG A 61 -15.75 6.82 9.81
CA ARG A 61 -15.31 7.17 8.46
C ARG A 61 -14.03 7.98 8.50
N SER A 62 -12.99 7.47 7.82
CA SER A 62 -11.75 8.20 7.59
C SER A 62 -11.63 8.54 6.11
N THR A 63 -11.43 9.80 5.80
CA THR A 63 -11.22 10.28 4.42
C THR A 63 -9.83 10.91 4.33
N TYR A 64 -9.02 10.40 3.40
CA TYR A 64 -7.68 10.89 3.10
C TYR A 64 -7.68 11.53 1.72
N LYS A 65 -7.13 12.73 1.60
CA LYS A 65 -6.80 13.37 0.32
C LYS A 65 -5.29 13.50 0.24
N LEU A 66 -4.68 12.85 -0.72
CA LEU A 66 -3.24 12.65 -0.81
C LEU A 66 -2.71 13.19 -2.14
N LEU A 67 -1.62 13.93 -2.07
CA LEU A 67 -0.76 14.27 -3.19
C LEU A 67 0.57 13.55 -2.97
N GLY A 68 1.07 12.84 -3.96
CA GLY A 68 2.31 12.09 -3.84
C GLY A 68 3.19 12.20 -5.07
N GLY A 69 4.50 12.21 -4.86
CA GLY A 69 5.50 12.10 -5.91
C GLY A 69 6.45 10.95 -5.62
N SER A 70 6.96 10.30 -6.66
CA SER A 70 7.95 9.25 -6.48
C SER A 70 9.06 9.30 -7.54
N ILE A 71 10.22 8.80 -7.13
CA ILE A 71 11.31 8.43 -8.00
C ILE A 71 11.62 6.95 -7.77
N GLY A 72 11.75 6.19 -8.84
CA GLY A 72 12.05 4.76 -8.80
C GLY A 72 13.22 4.42 -9.71
N PHE A 73 14.06 3.50 -9.26
CA PHE A 73 15.11 2.89 -10.05
C PHE A 73 14.86 1.39 -10.17
N TYR A 74 14.85 0.90 -11.40
CA TYR A 74 14.53 -0.49 -11.73
C TYR A 74 15.66 -1.08 -12.54
N GLY A 75 16.09 -2.27 -12.18
CA GLY A 75 17.06 -3.04 -12.91
C GLY A 75 16.64 -4.50 -13.02
N SER A 76 16.79 -5.12 -14.19
CA SER A 76 16.48 -6.52 -14.37
C SER A 76 17.43 -7.17 -15.35
N THR A 77 18.01 -8.29 -14.93
CA THR A 77 18.80 -9.18 -15.78
C THR A 77 18.22 -10.59 -15.82
N LEU A 78 16.95 -10.73 -15.40
CA LEU A 78 16.27 -12.02 -15.43
C LEU A 78 16.24 -12.59 -16.85
N ASN A 79 16.59 -13.85 -17.00
CA ASN A 79 16.60 -14.54 -18.28
C ASN A 79 15.19 -14.76 -18.85
N THR A 80 14.18 -14.86 -18.00
CA THR A 80 12.76 -14.95 -18.34
C THR A 80 11.92 -14.16 -17.35
N ARG A 81 10.71 -13.72 -17.78
CA ARG A 81 9.77 -13.06 -16.85
C ARG A 81 9.05 -14.04 -15.93
N GLN A 82 8.81 -15.23 -16.43
CA GLN A 82 8.16 -16.31 -15.67
C GLN A 82 9.18 -17.40 -15.41
N TYR A 83 9.22 -17.91 -14.18
CA TYR A 83 10.09 -19.00 -13.77
C TYR A 83 11.57 -18.71 -14.09
N ALA A 84 12.03 -17.53 -13.70
CA ALA A 84 13.41 -17.15 -13.89
C ALA A 84 14.35 -18.15 -13.21
N THR A 85 15.40 -18.54 -13.91
CA THR A 85 16.41 -19.45 -13.39
C THR A 85 17.77 -18.78 -13.21
N LYS A 86 17.94 -17.58 -13.76
CA LYS A 86 19.18 -16.82 -13.68
C LYS A 86 18.92 -15.32 -13.77
N GLY A 87 19.76 -14.54 -13.09
CA GLY A 87 19.71 -13.09 -13.09
C GLY A 87 19.08 -12.50 -11.84
N TYR A 88 18.81 -11.22 -11.87
CA TYR A 88 18.20 -10.49 -10.75
C TYR A 88 17.17 -9.48 -11.22
N LEU A 89 16.27 -9.12 -10.32
CA LEU A 89 15.38 -7.97 -10.39
C LEU A 89 15.67 -7.11 -9.17
N GLU A 90 15.79 -5.80 -9.36
CA GLU A 90 16.07 -4.83 -8.31
C GLU A 90 15.16 -3.62 -8.48
N LYS A 91 14.57 -3.16 -7.38
CA LYS A 91 13.72 -1.98 -7.34
C LYS A 91 14.09 -1.15 -6.12
N LEU A 92 14.32 0.13 -6.33
CA LEU A 92 14.47 1.14 -5.27
C LEU A 92 13.49 2.25 -5.57
N ILE A 93 12.59 2.54 -4.65
CA ILE A 93 11.57 3.58 -4.82
C ILE A 93 11.60 4.49 -3.60
N ALA A 94 11.70 5.78 -3.85
CA ALA A 94 11.50 6.82 -2.85
C ALA A 94 10.23 7.61 -3.19
N GLN A 95 9.34 7.79 -2.21
CA GLN A 95 8.05 8.45 -2.37
C GLN A 95 7.87 9.48 -1.28
N VAL A 96 7.35 10.63 -1.66
CA VAL A 96 6.95 11.69 -0.73
C VAL A 96 5.46 11.91 -0.88
N PHE A 97 4.76 11.92 0.24
CA PHE A 97 3.33 12.16 0.29
C PHE A 97 3.04 13.39 1.16
N THR A 98 2.00 14.12 0.78
CA THR A 98 1.38 15.12 1.63
C THR A 98 -0.12 14.99 1.51
N GLY A 99 -0.83 15.12 2.62
CA GLY A 99 -2.27 14.92 2.62
C GLY A 99 -2.95 15.44 3.87
N ARG A 100 -4.27 15.33 3.84
CA ARG A 100 -5.15 15.66 4.97
C ARG A 100 -6.01 14.46 5.28
N GLU A 101 -6.08 14.14 6.56
CA GLU A 101 -7.00 13.17 7.12
C GLU A 101 -8.20 13.89 7.71
N ARG A 102 -9.39 13.37 7.46
CA ARG A 102 -10.62 13.76 8.12
C ARG A 102 -11.25 12.52 8.72
N PHE A 103 -11.29 12.47 10.03
CA PHE A 103 -11.95 11.42 10.78
C PHE A 103 -13.35 11.88 11.24
N GLU A 104 -14.36 11.06 11.01
CA GLU A 104 -15.75 11.25 11.42
C GLU A 104 -16.19 9.99 12.17
N PRO A 105 -16.33 10.06 13.51
CA PRO A 105 -16.83 8.94 14.29
C PRO A 105 -18.32 8.73 14.01
N GLY A 106 -18.73 7.48 13.86
CA GLY A 106 -20.10 7.11 13.60
C GLY A 106 -21.06 7.41 14.75
N ASN A 107 -20.59 7.19 15.98
CA ASN A 107 -21.33 7.44 17.21
C ASN A 107 -20.57 8.44 18.09
N PRO A 108 -20.61 9.74 17.78
CA PRO A 108 -19.88 10.73 18.57
C PRO A 108 -20.47 10.83 19.99
N GLN A 109 -19.61 10.83 21.00
CA GLN A 109 -20.02 11.13 22.37
C GLN A 109 -20.44 12.59 22.48
N GLU A 110 -21.35 12.91 23.44
CA GLU A 110 -21.70 14.30 23.72
C GLU A 110 -20.45 15.13 24.07
N GLY A 111 -20.25 16.24 23.35
CA GLY A 111 -19.05 17.07 23.47
C GLY A 111 -17.91 16.74 22.52
N TYR A 112 -18.06 15.75 21.64
CA TYR A 112 -17.06 15.50 20.59
C TYR A 112 -16.94 16.70 19.65
N SER A 113 -15.71 17.23 19.56
CA SER A 113 -15.34 18.22 18.54
C SER A 113 -14.47 17.50 17.50
N PRO A 114 -14.79 17.59 16.21
CA PRO A 114 -13.95 16.98 15.16
C PRO A 114 -12.51 17.45 15.30
N SER A 115 -11.58 16.50 15.28
CA SER A 115 -10.15 16.85 15.28
C SER A 115 -9.85 17.76 14.09
N PRO A 116 -9.05 18.82 14.28
CA PRO A 116 -8.66 19.69 13.17
C PRO A 116 -7.98 18.85 12.11
N GLN A 117 -8.30 19.14 10.83
CA GLN A 117 -7.68 18.46 9.69
C GLN A 117 -6.19 18.79 9.63
N GLU A 118 -5.36 17.98 10.27
CA GLU A 118 -3.93 18.16 10.22
C GLU A 118 -3.37 17.71 8.86
N ARG A 119 -2.55 18.58 8.28
CA ARG A 119 -1.77 18.22 7.10
C ARG A 119 -0.58 17.40 7.53
N GLN A 120 -0.51 16.18 7.06
CA GLN A 120 0.62 15.29 7.28
C GLN A 120 1.46 15.17 6.02
N SER A 121 2.77 15.09 6.20
CA SER A 121 3.72 14.81 5.11
C SER A 121 4.68 13.74 5.59
N TRP A 122 4.97 12.75 4.72
CA TRP A 122 5.88 11.67 5.07
C TRP A 122 6.67 11.19 3.88
N LEU A 123 7.80 10.59 4.16
CA LEU A 123 8.68 9.90 3.22
C LEU A 123 8.49 8.40 3.37
N GLN A 124 8.45 7.70 2.26
CA GLN A 124 8.48 6.24 2.20
C GLN A 124 9.59 5.81 1.25
N ILE A 125 10.41 4.85 1.68
CA ILE A 125 11.47 4.27 0.86
C ILE A 125 11.28 2.77 0.86
N SER A 126 11.24 2.17 -0.31
CA SER A 126 11.19 0.72 -0.47
C SER A 126 12.33 0.26 -1.35
N TYR A 127 12.95 -0.84 -0.94
CA TYR A 127 13.97 -1.55 -1.71
C TYR A 127 13.59 -3.03 -1.79
N MET A 128 13.65 -3.58 -2.98
CA MET A 128 13.45 -5.00 -3.22
C MET A 128 14.50 -5.52 -4.16
N LYS A 129 15.08 -6.66 -3.81
CA LYS A 129 15.99 -7.40 -4.68
C LYS A 129 15.63 -8.88 -4.66
N GLU A 130 15.55 -9.43 -5.82
CA GLU A 130 15.27 -10.82 -6.09
C GLU A 130 16.37 -11.35 -7.02
N ALA A 131 16.92 -12.52 -6.75
CA ALA A 131 17.96 -13.10 -7.60
C ALA A 131 17.82 -14.62 -7.70
N TYR A 132 18.18 -15.13 -8.85
CA TYR A 132 18.14 -16.55 -9.20
C TYR A 132 19.50 -17.02 -9.69
N HIS A 133 19.90 -18.18 -9.19
CA HIS A 133 21.17 -18.83 -9.51
C HIS A 133 20.92 -20.29 -9.92
N THR A 134 21.27 -20.62 -11.12
CA THR A 134 21.22 -22.02 -11.60
C THR A 134 22.32 -22.82 -10.89
N MET A 135 21.93 -23.86 -10.17
CA MET A 135 22.84 -24.76 -9.44
C MET A 135 22.92 -26.14 -10.08
N GLY A 136 22.92 -26.20 -11.40
CA GLY A 136 22.95 -27.42 -12.17
C GLY A 136 21.73 -27.55 -13.10
N PRO A 137 21.60 -28.66 -13.86
CA PRO A 137 20.61 -28.75 -14.91
C PRO A 137 19.14 -28.80 -14.45
N LYS A 138 18.90 -29.06 -13.17
CA LYS A 138 17.54 -29.25 -12.61
C LYS A 138 17.24 -28.38 -11.41
N PHE A 139 18.20 -27.63 -10.89
CA PHE A 139 18.01 -26.84 -9.66
C PHE A 139 18.33 -25.37 -9.88
N THR A 140 17.45 -24.54 -9.37
CA THR A 140 17.62 -23.08 -9.29
C THR A 140 17.41 -22.64 -7.85
N LEU A 141 18.36 -21.91 -7.30
CA LEU A 141 18.21 -21.22 -6.03
C LEU A 141 17.70 -19.80 -6.29
N GLY A 142 16.56 -19.46 -5.74
CA GLY A 142 16.00 -18.10 -5.71
C GLY A 142 16.01 -17.54 -4.30
N TRP A 143 16.26 -16.25 -4.17
CA TRP A 143 16.12 -15.51 -2.92
C TRP A 143 15.57 -14.11 -3.18
N MET A 144 14.87 -13.57 -2.19
CA MET A 144 14.35 -12.21 -2.20
C MET A 144 14.69 -11.52 -0.88
N ALA A 145 15.04 -10.25 -0.97
CA ALA A 145 15.18 -9.35 0.17
C ALA A 145 14.34 -8.10 -0.09
N GLU A 146 13.56 -7.70 0.90
CA GLU A 146 12.74 -6.50 0.86
C GLU A 146 12.97 -5.68 2.14
N ALA A 147 13.08 -4.37 1.97
CA ALA A 147 13.17 -3.41 3.06
C ALA A 147 12.21 -2.25 2.78
N LEU A 148 11.46 -1.87 3.81
CA LEU A 148 10.52 -0.77 3.74
C LEU A 148 10.73 0.17 4.92
N TYR A 149 10.84 1.45 4.64
CA TYR A 149 10.91 2.51 5.63
C TYR A 149 9.80 3.52 5.37
N SER A 150 9.12 3.96 6.41
CA SER A 150 8.16 5.07 6.33
C SER A 150 8.31 5.96 7.55
N SER A 151 8.33 7.26 7.32
CA SER A 151 8.28 8.29 8.37
C SER A 151 6.84 8.71 8.72
N LYS A 152 5.82 8.00 8.22
CA LYS A 152 4.43 8.29 8.51
C LYS A 152 4.12 8.00 9.98
N ASN A 153 3.52 8.96 10.66
CA ASN A 153 2.95 8.76 11.99
C ASN A 153 1.70 7.87 11.91
N PHE A 154 1.33 7.24 13.03
CA PHE A 154 0.09 6.47 13.09
C PHE A 154 -1.10 7.39 12.83
N SER A 155 -2.01 6.93 11.98
CA SER A 155 -3.31 7.56 11.79
C SER A 155 -4.26 7.15 12.93
N GLU A 156 -5.36 7.87 13.13
CA GLU A 156 -6.43 7.48 14.05
C GLU A 156 -7.04 6.12 13.66
N ASN A 157 -7.07 5.83 12.35
CA ASN A 157 -7.39 4.50 11.85
C ASN A 157 -6.11 3.65 11.70
N TYR A 158 -5.94 2.67 12.59
CA TYR A 158 -4.80 1.74 12.57
C TYR A 158 -4.63 1.00 11.24
N THR A 159 -5.73 0.59 10.60
CA THR A 159 -5.68 -0.17 9.34
C THR A 159 -5.09 0.63 8.19
N ALA A 160 -5.26 1.95 8.19
CA ALA A 160 -4.71 2.85 7.19
C ALA A 160 -3.19 3.02 7.30
N THR A 161 -2.59 2.63 8.43
CA THR A 161 -1.14 2.70 8.66
C THR A 161 -0.42 1.38 8.37
N MET A 162 -1.15 0.29 8.20
CA MET A 162 -0.54 -1.01 7.93
C MET A 162 0.17 -1.00 6.57
N MET A 163 1.39 -1.48 6.57
CA MET A 163 2.18 -1.73 5.37
C MET A 163 2.23 -3.24 5.14
N GLN A 164 1.99 -3.64 3.89
CA GLN A 164 2.06 -5.05 3.50
C GLN A 164 3.27 -5.26 2.61
N ALA A 165 4.14 -6.19 3.00
CA ALA A 165 5.18 -6.71 2.14
C ALA A 165 4.55 -7.65 1.09
N GLY A 166 5.07 -7.61 -0.12
CA GLY A 166 4.66 -8.56 -1.16
C GLY A 166 5.11 -9.98 -0.81
N GLU A 167 4.33 -10.96 -1.19
CA GLU A 167 4.72 -12.36 -1.06
C GLU A 167 5.79 -12.72 -2.10
N PHE A 168 6.80 -13.51 -1.68
CA PHE A 168 7.73 -14.11 -2.64
C PHE A 168 7.03 -15.22 -3.41
N ALA A 169 6.70 -14.95 -4.64
CA ALA A 169 6.13 -15.95 -5.54
C ALA A 169 6.96 -15.99 -6.82
N PRO A 170 7.46 -17.16 -7.24
CA PRO A 170 8.17 -17.31 -8.51
C PRO A 170 7.17 -17.28 -9.70
N THR A 171 6.21 -16.41 -9.64
CA THR A 171 5.15 -16.23 -10.62
C THR A 171 5.37 -14.97 -11.47
N PRO A 172 4.64 -14.79 -12.56
CA PRO A 172 4.87 -13.70 -13.51
C PRO A 172 4.88 -12.34 -12.85
N HIS A 173 5.97 -11.62 -13.06
CA HIS A 173 6.01 -10.20 -12.76
C HIS A 173 5.25 -9.47 -13.87
N SER A 174 4.05 -8.98 -13.56
CA SER A 174 3.23 -8.15 -14.44
C SER A 174 3.78 -6.73 -14.55
#